data_ef54e99e6d1b4d34e828d8a1a3f10eb1
#
_entry.id   ef54e99e6d1b4d34e828d8a1a3f10eb1
#
_cell.length_a   1.000
_cell.length_b   1.000
_cell.length_c   1.000
_cell.angle_alpha   90.00
_cell.angle_beta   90.00
_cell.angle_gamma   90.00
#
_symmetry.space_group_name_H-M   'P 1'
#
loop_
_entity.id
_entity.type
_entity.pdbx_description
1 polymer ?
#
loop_
_entity_poly.entity_id
_entity_poly.type
_entity_poly.pdbx_seq_one_letter_code
_entity_poly.pdbx_strand_id
1 'polypeptide(L)'
;CVTFANYLVTKGVRVAIVDCDFQHSIIKCRKADIKKYDVQYVPYDVLSYEANDKKAIISLIEKMHNDQSLDVVLMDSPGSLQADGLVPMFVNSDIIVVPFHYDLMTVPSTASFLMFIDRLRKAVGEQMKAQLFIVPNLHDGRVGKRSELVIWENTRETFCNYGVVTARISKRADMERFSTMAALDKQTGIVTPVFERIYS
;
A
#
# COMPACT_ATOMS: atom_id res chain seq x y z
N CYS A 1 -0.79 -1.22 -3.93
CA CYS A 1 -1.37 -0.01 -4.51
C CYS A 1 -2.45 -0.31 -5.55
N VAL A 2 -2.17 -0.97 -6.69
CA VAL A 2 -3.11 -1.13 -7.81
C VAL A 2 -4.44 -1.78 -7.41
N THR A 3 -4.41 -2.89 -6.68
CA THR A 3 -5.65 -3.57 -6.25
C THR A 3 -6.52 -2.66 -5.37
N PHE A 4 -5.90 -1.82 -4.56
CA PHE A 4 -6.62 -0.86 -3.73
C PHE A 4 -7.19 0.29 -4.57
N ALA A 5 -6.44 0.84 -5.52
CA ALA A 5 -6.94 1.83 -6.46
C ALA A 5 -8.15 1.30 -7.24
N ASN A 6 -8.03 0.10 -7.81
CA ASN A 6 -9.13 -0.55 -8.52
C ASN A 6 -10.38 -0.71 -7.65
N TYR A 7 -10.20 -1.12 -6.37
CA TYR A 7 -11.29 -1.23 -5.42
C TYR A 7 -11.94 0.14 -5.15
N LEU A 8 -11.16 1.18 -4.88
CA LEU A 8 -11.66 2.54 -4.62
C LEU A 8 -12.46 3.09 -5.80
N VAL A 9 -12.00 2.87 -7.04
CA VAL A 9 -12.73 3.26 -8.25
C VAL A 9 -14.09 2.58 -8.33
N THR A 10 -14.24 1.30 -7.92
CA THR A 10 -15.55 0.64 -7.86
C THR A 10 -16.51 1.29 -6.86
N LYS A 11 -15.99 2.06 -5.91
CA LYS A 11 -16.77 2.83 -4.92
C LYS A 11 -17.02 4.29 -5.37
N GLY A 12 -16.63 4.64 -6.59
CA GLY A 12 -16.79 5.99 -7.14
C GLY A 12 -15.78 7.00 -6.60
N VAL A 13 -14.69 6.55 -5.97
CA VAL A 13 -13.62 7.39 -5.42
C VAL A 13 -12.67 7.81 -6.54
N ARG A 14 -12.32 9.09 -6.61
CA ARG A 14 -11.36 9.64 -7.58
C ARG A 14 -9.94 9.44 -7.05
N VAL A 15 -9.18 8.59 -7.73
CA VAL A 15 -7.88 8.09 -7.26
C VAL A 15 -6.75 8.50 -8.20
N ALA A 16 -5.57 8.76 -7.66
CA ALA A 16 -4.30 8.74 -8.40
C ALA A 16 -3.31 7.81 -7.70
N ILE A 17 -2.42 7.19 -8.48
CA ILE A 17 -1.25 6.47 -7.96
C ILE A 17 0.00 7.25 -8.30
N VAL A 18 0.90 7.39 -7.33
CA VAL A 18 2.26 7.89 -7.50
C VAL A 18 3.22 6.73 -7.29
N ASP A 19 3.82 6.27 -8.37
CA ASP A 19 4.80 5.18 -8.39
C ASP A 19 6.19 5.78 -8.08
N CYS A 20 6.63 5.65 -6.83
CA CYS A 20 7.93 6.14 -6.34
C CYS A 20 8.97 5.02 -6.18
N ASP A 21 8.63 3.77 -6.53
CA ASP A 21 9.58 2.67 -6.54
C ASP A 21 10.55 2.79 -7.73
N PHE A 22 11.83 2.50 -7.49
CA PHE A 22 12.87 2.57 -8.54
C PHE A 22 12.59 1.67 -9.76
N GLN A 23 11.84 0.60 -9.57
CA GLN A 23 11.45 -0.29 -10.67
C GLN A 23 10.35 0.30 -11.55
N HIS A 24 9.59 1.28 -11.05
CA HIS A 24 8.45 1.88 -11.75
C HIS A 24 7.51 0.83 -12.36
N SER A 25 7.19 -0.19 -11.57
CA SER A 25 6.44 -1.36 -12.03
C SER A 25 5.00 -1.02 -12.39
N ILE A 26 4.38 -0.11 -11.64
CA ILE A 26 2.97 0.26 -11.85
C ILE A 26 2.82 1.05 -13.15
N ILE A 27 3.67 2.06 -13.40
CA ILE A 27 3.59 2.82 -14.64
C ILE A 27 3.92 1.99 -15.88
N LYS A 28 4.85 1.02 -15.76
CA LYS A 28 5.15 0.06 -16.83
C LYS A 28 3.94 -0.82 -17.14
N CYS A 29 3.28 -1.35 -16.11
CA CYS A 29 2.04 -2.13 -16.27
C CYS A 29 0.94 -1.28 -16.90
N ARG A 30 0.74 -0.02 -16.48
CA ARG A 30 -0.25 0.89 -17.07
C ARG A 30 -0.02 1.08 -18.56
N LYS A 31 1.22 1.33 -18.97
CA LYS A 31 1.57 1.49 -20.42
C LYS A 31 1.29 0.21 -21.21
N ALA A 32 1.59 -0.96 -20.63
CA ALA A 32 1.31 -2.25 -21.26
C ALA A 32 -0.20 -2.51 -21.38
N ASP A 33 -0.98 -2.22 -20.34
CA ASP A 33 -2.43 -2.38 -20.34
C ASP A 33 -3.11 -1.45 -21.37
N ILE A 34 -2.74 -0.18 -21.44
CA ILE A 34 -3.25 0.78 -22.45
C ILE A 34 -3.02 0.22 -23.85
N LYS A 35 -1.81 -0.24 -24.15
CA LYS A 35 -1.46 -0.82 -25.44
C LYS A 35 -2.23 -2.11 -25.74
N LYS A 36 -2.41 -2.97 -24.73
CA LYS A 36 -3.09 -4.27 -24.90
C LYS A 36 -4.58 -4.13 -25.17
N TYR A 37 -5.23 -3.16 -24.52
CA TYR A 37 -6.68 -3.01 -24.59
C TYR A 37 -7.12 -1.90 -25.55
N ASP A 38 -6.17 -1.19 -26.18
CA ASP A 38 -6.40 -0.06 -27.10
C ASP A 38 -7.41 0.96 -26.53
N VAL A 39 -7.24 1.32 -25.24
CA VAL A 39 -8.19 2.16 -24.53
C VAL A 39 -7.79 3.62 -24.55
N GLN A 40 -8.79 4.48 -24.78
CA GLN A 40 -8.63 5.94 -24.72
C GLN A 40 -8.92 6.51 -23.31
N TYR A 41 -9.55 5.73 -22.44
CA TYR A 41 -9.91 6.14 -21.09
C TYR A 41 -9.26 5.24 -20.05
N VAL A 42 -8.67 5.86 -19.03
CA VAL A 42 -8.07 5.16 -17.89
C VAL A 42 -8.87 5.47 -16.60
N PRO A 43 -9.04 4.49 -15.71
CA PRO A 43 -9.88 4.66 -14.52
C PRO A 43 -9.28 5.62 -13.48
N TYR A 44 -7.96 5.83 -13.51
CA TYR A 44 -7.22 6.74 -12.63
C TYR A 44 -5.83 7.01 -13.21
N ASP A 45 -5.22 8.11 -12.81
CA ASP A 45 -3.86 8.46 -13.23
C ASP A 45 -2.80 7.64 -12.49
N VAL A 46 -1.70 7.34 -13.20
CA VAL A 46 -0.48 6.77 -12.62
C VAL A 46 0.68 7.69 -12.98
N LEU A 47 1.26 8.31 -11.97
CA LEU A 47 2.39 9.23 -12.09
C LEU A 47 3.67 8.52 -11.61
N SER A 48 4.82 8.92 -12.13
CA SER A 48 6.11 8.38 -11.72
C SER A 48 6.98 9.49 -11.14
N TYR A 49 7.56 9.24 -9.95
CA TYR A 49 8.44 10.18 -9.25
C TYR A 49 9.64 9.46 -8.64
N GLU A 50 10.78 10.14 -8.59
CA GLU A 50 11.99 9.61 -7.96
C GLU A 50 11.96 9.85 -6.44
N ALA A 51 11.92 8.77 -5.65
CA ALA A 51 11.88 8.86 -4.19
C ALA A 51 13.13 9.51 -3.57
N ASN A 52 14.26 9.57 -4.29
CA ASN A 52 15.49 10.23 -3.82
C ASN A 52 15.43 11.76 -3.92
N ASP A 53 14.53 12.32 -4.73
CA ASP A 53 14.37 13.77 -4.80
C ASP A 53 13.37 14.26 -3.75
N LYS A 54 13.89 14.55 -2.56
CA LYS A 54 13.11 15.06 -1.43
C LYS A 54 12.30 16.31 -1.78
N LYS A 55 12.86 17.22 -2.58
CA LYS A 55 12.17 18.48 -2.94
C LYS A 55 11.01 18.22 -3.90
N ALA A 56 11.22 17.35 -4.88
CA ALA A 56 10.18 16.93 -5.80
C ALA A 56 9.04 16.21 -5.06
N ILE A 57 9.34 15.35 -4.10
CA ILE A 57 8.33 14.68 -3.27
C ILE A 57 7.52 15.67 -2.43
N ILE A 58 8.16 16.64 -1.77
CA ILE A 58 7.45 17.66 -1.00
C ILE A 58 6.51 18.49 -1.90
N SER A 59 7.02 18.97 -3.02
CA SER A 59 6.22 19.76 -3.98
C SER A 59 5.06 18.94 -4.56
N LEU A 60 5.27 17.65 -4.80
CA LEU A 60 4.22 16.72 -5.23
C LEU A 60 3.13 16.59 -4.17
N ILE A 61 3.50 16.35 -2.91
CA ILE A 61 2.55 16.21 -1.80
C ILE A 61 1.69 17.48 -1.68
N GLU A 62 2.31 18.67 -1.71
CA GLU A 62 1.59 19.95 -1.67
C GLU A 62 0.62 20.08 -2.86
N LYS A 63 1.06 19.74 -4.06
CA LYS A 63 0.22 19.75 -5.25
C LYS A 63 -0.98 18.82 -5.12
N MET A 64 -0.74 17.55 -4.71
CA MET A 64 -1.80 16.54 -4.57
C MET A 64 -2.80 16.91 -3.46
N HIS A 65 -2.32 17.47 -2.35
CA HIS A 65 -3.18 17.92 -1.26
C HIS A 65 -4.14 19.06 -1.68
N ASN A 66 -3.72 19.90 -2.61
CA ASN A 66 -4.52 21.00 -3.13
C ASN A 66 -5.40 20.62 -4.34
N ASP A 67 -5.29 19.40 -4.86
CA ASP A 67 -6.03 18.95 -6.05
C ASP A 67 -7.46 18.53 -5.68
N GLN A 68 -8.41 19.40 -5.92
CA GLN A 68 -9.84 19.15 -5.66
C GLN A 68 -10.47 18.10 -6.61
N SER A 69 -9.74 17.65 -7.63
CA SER A 69 -10.20 16.59 -8.54
C SER A 69 -9.96 15.19 -7.99
N LEU A 70 -9.20 15.04 -6.92
CA LEU A 70 -8.83 13.76 -6.28
C LEU A 70 -9.43 13.64 -4.88
N ASP A 71 -9.86 12.43 -4.54
CA ASP A 71 -10.29 12.08 -3.18
C ASP A 71 -9.19 11.31 -2.45
N VAL A 72 -8.41 10.48 -3.18
CA VAL A 72 -7.34 9.65 -2.63
C VAL A 72 -6.12 9.64 -3.54
N VAL A 73 -4.94 9.81 -2.96
CA VAL A 73 -3.65 9.60 -3.62
C VAL A 73 -2.93 8.44 -2.96
N LEU A 74 -2.60 7.41 -3.73
CA LEU A 74 -1.85 6.24 -3.27
C LEU A 74 -0.37 6.40 -3.67
N MET A 75 0.51 6.54 -2.70
CA MET A 75 1.95 6.62 -2.95
C MET A 75 2.60 5.23 -2.77
N ASP A 76 3.15 4.68 -3.86
CA ASP A 76 3.87 3.40 -3.84
C ASP A 76 5.34 3.65 -3.50
N SER A 77 5.71 3.38 -2.26
CA SER A 77 7.06 3.67 -1.75
C SER A 77 8.07 2.59 -2.13
N PRO A 78 9.37 2.93 -2.33
CA PRO A 78 10.42 1.92 -2.47
C PRO A 78 10.51 1.03 -1.23
N GLY A 79 10.93 -0.22 -1.45
CA GLY A 79 11.13 -1.19 -0.38
C GLY A 79 12.35 -0.91 0.52
N SER A 80 13.24 0.02 0.12
CA SER A 80 14.41 0.44 0.91
C SER A 80 14.13 1.75 1.64
N LEU A 81 14.51 1.82 2.93
CA LEU A 81 14.38 3.03 3.76
C LEU A 81 15.47 4.09 3.52
N GLN A 82 16.25 3.97 2.45
CA GLN A 82 17.39 4.86 2.19
C GLN A 82 17.05 6.10 1.36
N ALA A 83 15.87 6.17 0.77
CA ALA A 83 15.48 7.29 -0.07
C ALA A 83 15.08 8.52 0.77
N ASP A 84 15.65 9.69 0.46
CA ASP A 84 15.47 10.93 1.23
C ASP A 84 14.01 11.46 1.22
N GLY A 85 13.24 11.12 0.21
CA GLY A 85 11.82 11.50 0.08
C GLY A 85 10.87 10.67 0.94
N LEU A 86 11.31 9.56 1.55
CA LEU A 86 10.43 8.69 2.34
C LEU A 86 9.92 9.35 3.62
N VAL A 87 10.78 10.08 4.32
CA VAL A 87 10.37 10.77 5.54
C VAL A 87 9.22 11.76 5.28
N PRO A 88 9.32 12.69 4.32
CA PRO A 88 8.18 13.55 3.99
C PRO A 88 6.95 12.78 3.51
N MET A 89 7.10 11.66 2.76
CA MET A 89 5.96 10.82 2.38
C MET A 89 5.23 10.30 3.61
N PHE A 90 5.92 9.68 4.58
CA PHE A 90 5.30 9.11 5.78
C PHE A 90 4.74 10.17 6.72
N VAL A 91 5.43 11.29 6.90
CA VAL A 91 4.99 12.39 7.80
C VAL A 91 3.71 13.04 7.29
N ASN A 92 3.55 13.17 5.98
CA ASN A 92 2.38 13.84 5.37
C ASN A 92 1.29 12.86 4.90
N SER A 93 1.41 11.57 5.18
CA SER A 93 0.36 10.60 4.89
C SER A 93 -0.72 10.63 5.97
N ASP A 94 -1.99 10.48 5.58
CA ASP A 94 -3.10 10.24 6.51
C ASP A 94 -3.13 8.77 6.95
N ILE A 95 -2.76 7.87 6.02
CA ILE A 95 -2.76 6.43 6.22
C ILE A 95 -1.47 5.82 5.68
N ILE A 96 -0.86 4.92 6.45
CA ILE A 96 0.25 4.07 6.01
C ILE A 96 -0.22 2.63 6.02
N VAL A 97 -0.15 1.96 4.87
CA VAL A 97 -0.51 0.55 4.71
C VAL A 97 0.76 -0.29 4.58
N VAL A 98 0.91 -1.28 5.44
CA VAL A 98 2.09 -2.17 5.50
C VAL A 98 1.66 -3.61 5.23
N PRO A 99 1.72 -4.08 3.97
CA PRO A 99 1.48 -5.47 3.66
C PRO A 99 2.66 -6.33 4.11
N PHE A 100 2.39 -7.50 4.69
CA PHE A 100 3.41 -8.47 5.07
C PHE A 100 2.94 -9.90 4.90
N HIS A 101 3.87 -10.85 4.88
CA HIS A 101 3.62 -12.27 4.87
C HIS A 101 4.09 -12.90 6.18
N TYR A 102 3.44 -14.00 6.60
CA TYR A 102 3.91 -14.79 7.74
C TYR A 102 5.05 -15.72 7.31
N ASP A 103 6.20 -15.17 6.98
CA ASP A 103 7.41 -15.92 6.65
C ASP A 103 8.65 -15.38 7.40
N LEU A 104 9.73 -16.16 7.36
CA LEU A 104 10.97 -15.89 8.09
C LEU A 104 11.71 -14.63 7.60
N MET A 105 11.44 -14.16 6.38
CA MET A 105 12.11 -13.00 5.79
C MET A 105 11.29 -11.73 5.99
N THR A 106 9.99 -11.83 5.76
CA THR A 106 9.11 -10.67 5.75
C THR A 106 8.75 -10.18 7.15
N VAL A 107 8.54 -11.08 8.12
CA VAL A 107 8.19 -10.68 9.50
C VAL A 107 9.28 -9.82 10.14
N PRO A 108 10.59 -10.17 10.11
CA PRO A 108 11.64 -9.31 10.68
C PRO A 108 11.79 -7.97 9.96
N SER A 109 11.70 -7.94 8.63
CA SER A 109 11.78 -6.70 7.86
C SER A 109 10.59 -5.78 8.16
N THR A 110 9.38 -6.33 8.29
CA THR A 110 8.19 -5.60 8.71
C THR A 110 8.36 -5.04 10.13
N ALA A 111 8.84 -5.84 11.07
CA ALA A 111 9.11 -5.38 12.43
C ALA A 111 10.10 -4.19 12.45
N SER A 112 11.17 -4.27 11.65
CA SER A 112 12.14 -3.18 11.51
C SER A 112 11.50 -1.91 10.95
N PHE A 113 10.62 -2.03 9.96
CA PHE A 113 9.86 -0.91 9.41
C PHE A 113 8.91 -0.30 10.46
N LEU A 114 8.17 -1.12 11.19
CA LEU A 114 7.26 -0.65 12.25
C LEU A 114 8.01 0.11 13.36
N MET A 115 9.19 -0.39 13.76
CA MET A 115 10.06 0.30 14.70
C MET A 115 10.60 1.62 14.13
N PHE A 116 10.90 1.69 12.84
CA PHE A 116 11.29 2.93 12.17
C PHE A 116 10.14 3.95 12.22
N ILE A 117 8.92 3.57 11.88
CA ILE A 117 7.75 4.45 11.93
C ILE A 117 7.48 4.94 13.36
N ASP A 118 7.61 4.08 14.36
CA ASP A 118 7.45 4.47 15.77
C ASP A 118 8.50 5.51 16.21
N ARG A 119 9.77 5.31 15.83
CA ARG A 119 10.84 6.29 16.06
C ARG A 119 10.59 7.61 15.35
N LEU A 120 10.14 7.55 14.09
CA LEU A 120 9.81 8.74 13.32
C LEU A 120 8.68 9.53 13.99
N ARG A 121 7.60 8.87 14.40
CA ARG A 121 6.50 9.51 15.17
C ARG A 121 7.00 10.21 16.43
N LYS A 122 7.88 9.56 17.20
CA LYS A 122 8.48 10.15 18.41
C LYS A 122 9.36 11.36 18.10
N ALA A 123 10.06 11.34 16.96
CA ALA A 123 10.95 12.43 16.54
C ALA A 123 10.21 13.67 16.02
N VAL A 124 9.12 13.49 15.28
CA VAL A 124 8.38 14.61 14.66
C VAL A 124 7.10 15.01 15.43
N GLY A 125 6.71 14.22 16.40
CA GLY A 125 5.55 14.48 17.26
C GLY A 125 4.24 14.59 16.48
N GLU A 126 3.46 15.62 16.75
CA GLU A 126 2.13 15.84 16.17
C GLU A 126 2.13 16.14 14.66
N GLN A 127 3.29 16.31 14.04
CA GLN A 127 3.37 16.50 12.60
C GLN A 127 2.99 15.22 11.83
N MET A 128 3.14 14.04 12.46
CA MET A 128 2.80 12.76 11.84
C MET A 128 1.55 12.16 12.49
N LYS A 129 0.42 12.34 11.84
CA LYS A 129 -0.89 11.84 12.30
C LYS A 129 -1.33 10.55 11.62
N ALA A 130 -0.48 9.99 10.77
CA ALA A 130 -0.81 8.83 9.95
C ALA A 130 -1.36 7.66 10.77
N GLN A 131 -2.50 7.12 10.37
CA GLN A 131 -3.00 5.86 10.90
C GLN A 131 -2.26 4.70 10.23
N LEU A 132 -1.81 3.71 11.00
CA LEU A 132 -1.03 2.59 10.49
C LEU A 132 -1.90 1.33 10.40
N PHE A 133 -2.03 0.80 9.20
CA PHE A 133 -2.70 -0.48 8.92
C PHE A 133 -1.68 -1.52 8.49
N ILE A 134 -1.63 -2.64 9.20
CA ILE A 134 -0.73 -3.75 8.96
C ILE A 134 -1.55 -4.89 8.37
N VAL A 135 -1.26 -5.26 7.13
CA VAL A 135 -2.10 -6.15 6.33
C VAL A 135 -1.42 -7.50 6.12
N PRO A 136 -1.86 -8.58 6.79
CA PRO A 136 -1.40 -9.93 6.47
C PRO A 136 -1.84 -10.31 5.05
N ASN A 137 -0.89 -10.39 4.13
CA ASN A 137 -1.13 -10.61 2.71
C ASN A 137 -0.66 -12.01 2.28
N LEU A 138 -1.15 -12.50 1.15
CA LEU A 138 -0.81 -13.80 0.55
C LEU A 138 -0.94 -14.98 1.52
N HIS A 139 -1.90 -14.90 2.45
CA HIS A 139 -2.14 -15.95 3.42
C HIS A 139 -2.70 -17.21 2.76
N ASP A 140 -1.98 -18.32 2.83
CA ASP A 140 -2.45 -19.63 2.38
C ASP A 140 -2.97 -20.44 3.58
N GLY A 141 -4.29 -20.54 3.71
CA GLY A 141 -4.94 -21.26 4.82
C GLY A 141 -4.71 -22.78 4.82
N ARG A 142 -4.08 -23.33 3.77
CA ARG A 142 -3.69 -24.75 3.69
C ARG A 142 -2.31 -25.01 4.29
N VAL A 143 -1.54 -23.97 4.54
CA VAL A 143 -0.18 -24.01 5.07
C VAL A 143 -0.21 -23.60 6.54
N GLY A 144 0.59 -24.23 7.34
CA GLY A 144 0.80 -23.91 8.75
C GLY A 144 0.56 -25.11 9.65
N LYS A 145 1.64 -25.60 10.25
CA LYS A 145 1.57 -26.54 11.37
C LYS A 145 1.05 -25.80 12.61
N ARG A 146 0.53 -26.53 13.59
CA ARG A 146 0.01 -25.94 14.82
C ARG A 146 1.00 -25.00 15.53
N SER A 147 2.29 -25.32 15.48
CA SER A 147 3.37 -24.47 16.04
C SER A 147 3.54 -23.16 15.26
N GLU A 148 3.39 -23.19 13.94
CA GLU A 148 3.50 -21.99 13.09
C GLU A 148 2.31 -21.05 13.30
N LEU A 149 1.10 -21.60 13.48
CA LEU A 149 -0.09 -20.80 13.79
C LEU A 149 0.05 -20.03 15.10
N VAL A 150 0.70 -20.61 16.11
CA VAL A 150 1.01 -19.91 17.37
C VAL A 150 2.00 -18.75 17.11
N ILE A 151 3.03 -18.97 16.29
CA ILE A 151 3.99 -17.91 15.94
C ILE A 151 3.28 -16.77 15.17
N TRP A 152 2.38 -17.10 14.26
CA TRP A 152 1.62 -16.10 13.52
C TRP A 152 0.70 -15.27 14.41
N GLU A 153 0.06 -15.87 15.41
CA GLU A 153 -0.77 -15.13 16.36
C GLU A 153 0.08 -14.23 17.25
N ASN A 154 1.20 -14.72 17.79
CA ASN A 154 2.15 -13.91 18.55
C ASN A 154 2.70 -12.72 17.72
N THR A 155 2.98 -12.97 16.43
CA THR A 155 3.39 -11.90 15.50
C THR A 155 2.29 -10.86 15.35
N ARG A 156 1.05 -11.30 15.17
CA ARG A 156 -0.12 -10.43 15.06
C ARG A 156 -0.31 -9.57 16.32
N GLU A 157 -0.26 -10.19 17.50
CA GLU A 157 -0.37 -9.49 18.79
C GLU A 157 0.75 -8.45 18.95
N THR A 158 2.00 -8.82 18.60
CA THR A 158 3.14 -7.89 18.65
C THR A 158 2.91 -6.70 17.72
N PHE A 159 2.43 -6.92 16.50
CA PHE A 159 2.21 -5.86 15.54
C PHE A 159 1.03 -4.94 15.90
N CYS A 160 0.04 -5.44 16.66
CA CYS A 160 -1.04 -4.61 17.20
C CYS A 160 -0.55 -3.47 18.09
N ASN A 161 0.66 -3.55 18.67
CA ASN A 161 1.26 -2.45 19.44
C ASN A 161 1.67 -1.25 18.59
N TYR A 162 1.77 -1.41 17.26
CA TYR A 162 2.18 -0.35 16.33
C TYR A 162 1.02 0.25 15.55
N GLY A 163 -0.04 -0.52 15.30
CA GLY A 163 -1.17 -0.07 14.51
C GLY A 163 -2.28 -1.12 14.40
N VAL A 164 -3.21 -0.88 13.50
CA VAL A 164 -4.35 -1.78 13.27
C VAL A 164 -3.91 -2.95 12.39
N VAL A 165 -3.89 -4.16 12.94
CA VAL A 165 -3.71 -5.38 12.13
C VAL A 165 -5.06 -5.79 11.56
N THR A 166 -5.16 -5.79 10.23
CA THR A 166 -6.43 -6.06 9.52
C THR A 166 -6.74 -7.56 9.43
N ALA A 167 -7.85 -7.90 8.78
CA ALA A 167 -8.10 -9.24 8.29
C ALA A 167 -7.02 -9.67 7.27
N ARG A 168 -6.91 -10.98 7.03
CA ARG A 168 -5.90 -11.57 6.13
C ARG A 168 -6.39 -11.50 4.68
N ILE A 169 -5.52 -11.13 3.75
CA ILE A 169 -5.77 -11.29 2.31
C ILE A 169 -5.27 -12.68 1.90
N SER A 170 -6.18 -13.51 1.42
CA SER A 170 -5.87 -14.89 1.03
C SER A 170 -5.04 -14.96 -0.25
N LYS A 171 -4.07 -15.87 -0.30
CA LYS A 171 -3.37 -16.25 -1.52
C LYS A 171 -4.33 -17.02 -2.44
N ARG A 172 -4.65 -16.42 -3.59
CA ARG A 172 -5.52 -16.99 -4.61
C ARG A 172 -4.93 -16.73 -6.00
N ALA A 173 -5.12 -17.66 -6.92
CA ALA A 173 -4.66 -17.49 -8.31
C ALA A 173 -5.27 -16.23 -8.98
N ASP A 174 -6.49 -15.86 -8.61
CA ASP A 174 -7.13 -14.64 -9.11
C ASP A 174 -6.40 -13.37 -8.64
N MET A 175 -5.70 -13.38 -7.48
CA MET A 175 -4.92 -12.26 -6.99
C MET A 175 -3.59 -12.05 -7.75
N GLU A 176 -3.14 -13.05 -8.49
CA GLU A 176 -1.96 -12.97 -9.35
C GLU A 176 -2.27 -12.34 -10.72
N ARG A 177 -3.55 -12.22 -11.05
CA ARG A 177 -4.00 -11.54 -12.27
C ARG A 177 -4.04 -10.05 -12.02
N PHE A 178 -3.09 -9.36 -12.62
CA PHE A 178 -2.87 -7.94 -12.40
C PHE A 178 -3.37 -7.13 -13.59
N SER A 179 -4.17 -6.10 -13.34
CA SER A 179 -4.56 -5.10 -14.31
C SER A 179 -4.67 -3.74 -13.63
N THR A 180 -4.17 -2.71 -14.30
CA THR A 180 -4.33 -1.32 -13.84
C THR A 180 -5.62 -0.68 -14.35
N MET A 181 -6.43 -1.41 -15.13
CA MET A 181 -7.58 -0.86 -15.84
C MET A 181 -8.91 -1.15 -15.15
N ALA A 182 -9.01 -2.24 -14.38
CA ALA A 182 -10.25 -2.62 -13.73
C ALA A 182 -10.00 -3.56 -12.55
N ALA A 183 -10.90 -3.51 -11.55
CA ALA A 183 -11.02 -4.56 -10.55
C ALA A 183 -11.63 -5.81 -11.18
N LEU A 184 -11.13 -6.99 -10.79
CA LEU A 184 -11.78 -8.25 -11.08
C LEU A 184 -12.74 -8.58 -9.92
N ASP A 185 -13.99 -9.00 -10.22
CA ASP A 185 -15.02 -9.28 -9.21
C ASP A 185 -14.52 -10.20 -8.09
N LYS A 186 -13.78 -11.27 -8.48
CA LYS A 186 -13.20 -12.20 -7.50
C LYS A 186 -12.13 -11.56 -6.60
N GLN A 187 -11.33 -10.62 -7.10
CA GLN A 187 -10.37 -9.88 -6.31
C GLN A 187 -11.09 -8.95 -5.34
N THR A 188 -12.11 -8.24 -5.81
CA THR A 188 -12.92 -7.33 -5.00
C THR A 188 -13.47 -8.04 -3.78
N GLY A 189 -14.09 -9.23 -3.94
CA GLY A 189 -14.62 -10.01 -2.82
C GLY A 189 -13.57 -10.43 -1.79
N ILE A 190 -12.32 -10.69 -2.23
CA ILE A 190 -11.22 -11.09 -1.33
C ILE A 190 -10.71 -9.89 -0.52
N VAL A 191 -10.61 -8.70 -1.12
CA VAL A 191 -9.98 -7.54 -0.50
C VAL A 191 -10.94 -6.64 0.26
N THR A 192 -12.24 -6.71 -0.04
CA THR A 192 -13.27 -5.86 0.57
C THR A 192 -13.18 -5.77 2.09
N PRO A 193 -13.08 -6.87 2.87
CA PRO A 193 -13.04 -6.77 4.34
C PRO A 193 -11.83 -5.98 4.87
N VAL A 194 -10.73 -5.96 4.10
CA VAL A 194 -9.50 -5.24 4.45
C VAL A 194 -9.60 -3.79 4.01
N PHE A 195 -10.00 -3.56 2.76
CA PHE A 195 -9.99 -2.21 2.18
C PHE A 195 -11.10 -1.31 2.70
N GLU A 196 -12.27 -1.87 3.03
CA GLU A 196 -13.30 -1.14 3.77
C GLU A 196 -12.78 -0.65 5.13
N ARG A 197 -12.04 -1.49 5.85
CA ARG A 197 -11.47 -1.12 7.15
C ARG A 197 -10.39 -0.03 7.04
N ILE A 198 -9.67 0.06 5.92
CA ILE A 198 -8.64 1.06 5.69
C ILE A 198 -9.26 2.39 5.26
N TYR A 199 -10.32 2.36 4.47
CA TYR A 199 -10.94 3.56 3.88
C TYR A 199 -12.09 4.14 4.72
N SER A 200 -12.63 3.38 5.67
CA SER A 200 -13.67 3.85 6.60
C SER A 200 -13.08 4.79 7.66
#